data_cdd83f5402b52a9448e833b616f3e778
#
_entry.id   cdd83f5402b52a9448e833b616f3e778
#
_cell.length_a   1.000
_cell.length_b   1.000
_cell.length_c   1.000
_cell.angle_alpha   90.00
_cell.angle_beta   90.00
_cell.angle_gamma   90.00
#
_symmetry.space_group_name_H-M   'P 1'
#
loop_
_entity.id
_entity.type
_entity.pdbx_description
1 polymer ?
#
loop_
_entity_poly.entity_id
_entity_poly.type
_entity_poly.pdbx_seq_one_letter_code
_entity_poly.pdbx_strand_id
1 'polypeptide(L)'
;RRQEIKDNLPTMLKVAAAYPDYQPVIAGAPGLEPEYYRQYIGDADVRIVFGKTYPLLSHSDAALVTSGTATLETSLFRVPQVVCYYVAAGRLASFIFRHFFHTKYISLVNLIAGREVVQELFGVRFSYDQIHDELGRVLNDHAYRKRMLDGYDEMIRLLGKPGASRRTAELIYQSLKY
;
A
#
# COMPACT_ATOMS: atom_id res chain seq x y z
N ARG A 1 5.95 -4.90 9.65
CA ARG A 1 6.42 -6.14 10.32
C ARG A 1 7.73 -6.60 9.71
N ARG A 2 8.62 -7.23 10.50
CA ARG A 2 9.95 -7.70 10.01
C ARG A 2 9.84 -8.62 8.80
N GLN A 3 8.89 -9.56 8.83
CA GLN A 3 8.70 -10.51 7.74
C GLN A 3 8.27 -9.82 6.43
N GLU A 4 7.38 -8.84 6.50
CA GLU A 4 6.95 -8.08 5.33
C GLU A 4 8.12 -7.33 4.67
N ILE A 5 9.03 -6.74 5.46
CA ILE A 5 10.22 -6.08 4.94
C ILE A 5 11.13 -7.10 4.25
N LYS A 6 11.42 -8.22 4.91
CA LYS A 6 12.25 -9.28 4.35
C LYS A 6 11.72 -9.78 3.01
N ASP A 7 10.42 -10.00 2.92
CA ASP A 7 9.80 -10.67 1.77
C ASP A 7 9.51 -9.72 0.61
N ASN A 8 9.20 -8.45 0.89
CA ASN A 8 8.77 -7.49 -0.14
C ASN A 8 9.87 -6.51 -0.55
N LEU A 9 10.61 -5.97 0.42
CA LEU A 9 11.53 -4.86 0.17
C LEU A 9 12.60 -5.13 -0.91
N PRO A 10 13.26 -6.31 -0.96
CA PRO A 10 14.27 -6.56 -1.99
C PRO A 10 13.74 -6.45 -3.42
N THR A 11 12.54 -6.99 -3.69
CA THR A 11 11.91 -6.91 -5.01
C THR A 11 11.48 -5.47 -5.32
N MET A 12 10.91 -4.76 -4.35
CA MET A 12 10.47 -3.37 -4.52
C MET A 12 11.66 -2.44 -4.81
N LEU A 13 12.79 -2.62 -4.14
CA LEU A 13 14.02 -1.85 -4.38
C LEU A 13 14.58 -2.13 -5.78
N LYS A 14 14.60 -3.40 -6.19
CA LYS A 14 15.04 -3.77 -7.53
C LYS A 14 14.18 -3.13 -8.62
N VAL A 15 12.86 -3.04 -8.40
CA VAL A 15 11.96 -2.34 -9.32
C VAL A 15 12.22 -0.84 -9.29
N ALA A 16 12.33 -0.22 -8.11
CA ALA A 16 12.56 1.22 -7.99
C ALA A 16 13.87 1.64 -8.68
N ALA A 17 14.92 0.84 -8.62
CA ALA A 17 16.19 1.09 -9.30
C ALA A 17 16.09 1.13 -10.84
N ALA A 18 15.01 0.59 -11.43
CA ALA A 18 14.76 0.70 -12.87
C ALA A 18 14.21 2.07 -13.31
N TYR A 19 13.90 2.95 -12.36
CA TYR A 19 13.39 4.30 -12.61
C TYR A 19 14.37 5.36 -12.07
N PRO A 20 15.48 5.60 -12.76
CA PRO A 20 16.56 6.46 -12.25
C PRO A 20 16.20 7.93 -12.10
N ASP A 21 15.14 8.39 -12.77
CA ASP A 21 14.63 9.75 -12.65
C ASP A 21 13.87 10.01 -11.33
N TYR A 22 13.63 8.97 -10.54
CA TYR A 22 12.93 9.04 -9.28
C TYR A 22 13.84 8.64 -8.11
N GLN A 23 13.78 9.41 -7.02
CA GLN A 23 14.50 9.10 -5.78
C GLN A 23 13.67 8.13 -4.92
N PRO A 24 14.10 6.89 -4.73
CA PRO A 24 13.42 5.98 -3.83
C PRO A 24 13.67 6.37 -2.37
N VAL A 25 12.59 6.38 -1.57
CA VAL A 25 12.65 6.66 -0.14
C VAL A 25 11.80 5.63 0.62
N ILE A 26 12.36 5.01 1.64
CA ILE A 26 11.66 4.06 2.50
C ILE A 26 11.04 4.81 3.67
N ALA A 27 9.72 4.68 3.85
CA ALA A 27 9.05 5.04 5.09
C ALA A 27 9.29 3.92 6.11
N GLY A 28 10.23 4.11 7.03
CA GLY A 28 10.59 3.15 8.05
C GLY A 28 9.44 2.93 9.04
N ALA A 29 9.15 1.67 9.35
CA ALA A 29 8.11 1.31 10.31
C ALA A 29 8.51 1.71 11.74
N PRO A 30 7.57 2.21 12.57
CA PRO A 30 7.85 2.48 13.97
C PRO A 30 8.36 1.23 14.70
N GLY A 31 9.36 1.40 15.55
CA GLY A 31 9.92 0.30 16.35
C GLY A 31 10.90 -0.64 15.62
N LEU A 32 11.32 -0.27 14.41
CA LEU A 32 12.41 -0.96 13.71
C LEU A 32 13.59 0.00 13.51
N GLU A 33 14.78 -0.50 13.77
CA GLU A 33 16.02 0.26 13.63
C GLU A 33 16.48 0.33 12.17
N PRO A 34 17.20 1.38 11.76
CA PRO A 34 17.74 1.53 10.40
C PRO A 34 18.59 0.33 9.96
N GLU A 35 19.31 -0.27 10.90
CA GLU A 35 20.18 -1.44 10.68
C GLU A 35 19.40 -2.63 10.14
N TYR A 36 18.13 -2.80 10.56
CA TYR A 36 17.29 -3.86 10.06
C TYR A 36 16.99 -3.70 8.56
N TYR A 37 16.88 -2.48 8.08
CA TYR A 37 16.66 -2.20 6.66
C TYR A 37 17.92 -2.34 5.83
N ARG A 38 19.08 -1.92 6.37
CA ARG A 38 20.36 -1.92 5.66
C ARG A 38 20.74 -3.29 5.12
N GLN A 39 20.41 -4.38 5.82
CA GLN A 39 20.67 -5.74 5.37
C GLN A 39 19.92 -6.11 4.05
N TYR A 40 18.89 -5.36 3.67
CA TYR A 40 18.09 -5.57 2.45
C TYR A 40 18.36 -4.50 1.39
N ILE A 41 18.87 -3.34 1.77
CA ILE A 41 19.16 -2.23 0.86
C ILE A 41 20.50 -2.47 0.16
N GLY A 42 21.49 -3.05 0.85
CA GLY A 42 22.85 -3.22 0.31
C GLY A 42 23.45 -1.87 -0.05
N ASP A 43 24.05 -1.79 -1.24
CA ASP A 43 24.69 -0.58 -1.79
C ASP A 43 23.73 0.32 -2.58
N ALA A 44 22.42 0.07 -2.52
CA ALA A 44 21.44 0.90 -3.24
C ALA A 44 21.37 2.32 -2.65
N ASP A 45 21.34 3.34 -3.52
CA ASP A 45 21.12 4.74 -3.11
C ASP A 45 19.66 4.98 -2.72
N VAL A 46 19.30 4.55 -1.51
CA VAL A 46 17.94 4.63 -0.97
C VAL A 46 17.98 5.27 0.41
N ARG A 47 17.17 6.29 0.59
CA ARG A 47 17.00 6.94 1.89
C ARG A 47 15.94 6.25 2.73
N ILE A 48 16.14 6.25 4.05
CA ILE A 48 15.13 5.78 5.00
C ILE A 48 14.72 6.95 5.87
N VAL A 49 13.43 7.16 6.05
CA VAL A 49 12.88 8.16 6.97
C VAL A 49 11.94 7.51 7.99
N PHE A 50 12.05 7.91 9.25
CA PHE A 50 11.22 7.41 10.34
C PHE A 50 10.35 8.52 10.89
N GLY A 51 9.10 8.19 11.28
CA GLY A 51 8.16 9.13 11.87
C GLY A 51 7.72 10.28 10.95
N LYS A 52 8.01 10.21 9.66
CA LYS A 52 7.70 11.24 8.66
C LYS A 52 6.90 10.69 7.46
N THR A 53 6.09 9.66 7.68
CA THR A 53 5.31 9.03 6.61
C THR A 53 4.40 10.04 5.89
N TYR A 54 3.68 10.89 6.61
CA TYR A 54 2.77 11.86 6.02
C TYR A 54 3.49 12.97 5.23
N PRO A 55 4.53 13.63 5.77
CA PRO A 55 5.37 14.52 4.97
C PRO A 55 5.96 13.83 3.72
N LEU A 56 6.38 12.57 3.83
CA LEU A 56 6.88 11.83 2.67
C LEU A 56 5.77 11.61 1.63
N LEU A 57 4.60 11.13 2.03
CA LEU A 57 3.47 10.91 1.12
C LEU A 57 3.05 12.20 0.40
N SER A 58 3.04 13.34 1.11
CA SER A 58 2.65 14.62 0.49
C SER A 58 3.62 15.13 -0.60
N HIS A 59 4.80 14.50 -0.74
CA HIS A 59 5.81 14.84 -1.75
C HIS A 59 6.15 13.67 -2.66
N SER A 60 5.38 12.59 -2.63
CA SER A 60 5.64 11.39 -3.43
C SER A 60 4.85 11.39 -4.72
N ASP A 61 5.51 11.02 -5.83
CA ASP A 61 4.86 10.85 -7.13
C ASP A 61 4.11 9.52 -7.24
N ALA A 62 4.63 8.48 -6.60
CA ALA A 62 4.03 7.15 -6.53
C ALA A 62 4.49 6.40 -5.27
N ALA A 63 3.83 5.30 -4.93
CA ALA A 63 4.19 4.46 -3.81
C ALA A 63 4.08 2.96 -4.14
N LEU A 64 5.05 2.17 -3.67
CA LEU A 64 4.96 0.73 -3.55
C LEU A 64 4.55 0.41 -2.10
N VAL A 65 3.41 -0.25 -1.89
CA VAL A 65 2.78 -0.38 -0.57
C VAL A 65 2.48 -1.84 -0.25
N THR A 66 2.84 -2.30 0.96
CA THR A 66 2.69 -3.71 1.38
C THR A 66 1.63 -3.96 2.45
N SER A 67 0.97 -2.93 2.97
CA SER A 67 0.06 -3.06 4.12
C SER A 67 -1.34 -2.54 3.81
N GLY A 68 -2.36 -3.20 4.36
CA GLY A 68 -3.75 -2.77 4.20
C GLY A 68 -4.01 -1.34 4.70
N THR A 69 -3.54 -1.01 5.91
CA THR A 69 -3.70 0.35 6.48
C THR A 69 -2.89 1.39 5.70
N ALA A 70 -1.66 1.06 5.31
CA ALA A 70 -0.83 1.97 4.53
C ALA A 70 -1.43 2.27 3.15
N THR A 71 -2.18 1.34 2.53
CA THR A 71 -2.88 1.60 1.27
C THR A 71 -3.93 2.69 1.42
N LEU A 72 -4.66 2.69 2.54
CA LEU A 72 -5.64 3.72 2.84
C LEU A 72 -4.95 5.07 3.09
N GLU A 73 -3.92 5.12 3.93
CA GLU A 73 -3.17 6.34 4.20
C GLU A 73 -2.61 6.94 2.91
N THR A 74 -1.98 6.13 2.06
CA THR A 74 -1.46 6.56 0.76
C THR A 74 -2.54 7.17 -0.13
N SER A 75 -3.73 6.57 -0.17
CA SER A 75 -4.85 7.08 -0.95
C SER A 75 -5.44 8.38 -0.41
N LEU A 76 -5.45 8.58 0.92
CA LEU A 76 -5.87 9.82 1.56
C LEU A 76 -4.95 11.00 1.19
N PHE A 77 -3.66 10.74 0.97
CA PHE A 77 -2.70 11.70 0.45
C PHE A 77 -2.73 11.82 -1.08
N ARG A 78 -3.64 11.10 -1.75
CA ARG A 78 -3.78 11.09 -3.22
C ARG A 78 -2.50 10.68 -3.95
N VAL A 79 -1.70 9.81 -3.36
CA VAL A 79 -0.50 9.25 -3.98
C VAL A 79 -0.89 7.99 -4.75
N PRO A 80 -0.69 7.94 -6.07
CA PRO A 80 -0.89 6.71 -6.84
C PRO A 80 0.01 5.59 -6.34
N GLN A 81 -0.52 4.37 -6.28
CA GLN A 81 0.18 3.28 -5.61
C GLN A 81 0.02 1.94 -6.33
N VAL A 82 1.02 1.09 -6.16
CA VAL A 82 1.00 -0.32 -6.48
C VAL A 82 0.99 -1.11 -5.19
N VAL A 83 0.00 -1.96 -4.98
CA VAL A 83 -0.09 -2.80 -3.79
C VAL A 83 0.68 -4.10 -4.03
N CYS A 84 1.74 -4.29 -3.27
CA CYS A 84 2.68 -5.40 -3.40
C CYS A 84 2.62 -6.28 -2.15
N TYR A 85 2.28 -7.57 -2.30
CA TYR A 85 2.19 -8.46 -1.15
C TYR A 85 2.76 -9.84 -1.49
N TYR A 86 3.93 -10.14 -0.93
CA TYR A 86 4.51 -11.46 -1.04
C TYR A 86 3.73 -12.48 -0.20
N VAL A 87 3.46 -13.64 -0.79
CA VAL A 87 2.85 -14.78 -0.10
C VAL A 87 3.68 -16.03 -0.35
N ALA A 88 4.27 -16.57 0.71
CA ALA A 88 5.23 -17.67 0.66
C ALA A 88 4.71 -18.97 -0.02
N ALA A 89 3.40 -19.20 -0.02
CA ALA A 89 2.80 -20.44 -0.56
C ALA A 89 2.32 -20.31 -2.02
N GLY A 90 2.71 -19.28 -2.73
CA GLY A 90 2.54 -19.13 -4.18
C GLY A 90 1.12 -19.46 -4.69
N ARG A 91 1.04 -20.42 -5.64
CA ARG A 91 -0.22 -20.80 -6.30
C ARG A 91 -1.26 -21.41 -5.36
N LEU A 92 -0.83 -22.18 -4.35
CA LEU A 92 -1.72 -22.85 -3.40
C LEU A 92 -2.36 -21.85 -2.43
N ALA A 93 -1.58 -20.89 -1.91
CA ALA A 93 -2.13 -19.84 -1.04
C ALA A 93 -3.06 -18.89 -1.79
N SER A 94 -2.74 -18.55 -3.03
CA SER A 94 -3.63 -17.75 -3.88
C SER A 94 -4.95 -18.48 -4.15
N PHE A 95 -4.92 -19.81 -4.33
CA PHE A 95 -6.11 -20.64 -4.50
C PHE A 95 -6.93 -20.71 -3.20
N ILE A 96 -6.28 -20.95 -2.05
CA ILE A 96 -6.92 -21.02 -0.74
C ILE A 96 -7.52 -19.65 -0.39
N PHE A 97 -6.78 -18.56 -0.60
CA PHE A 97 -7.25 -17.22 -0.33
C PHE A 97 -8.51 -16.89 -1.15
N ARG A 98 -8.51 -17.20 -2.45
CA ARG A 98 -9.68 -16.98 -3.33
C ARG A 98 -10.89 -17.86 -2.98
N HIS A 99 -10.66 -19.05 -2.39
CA HIS A 99 -11.75 -20.02 -2.12
C HIS A 99 -12.33 -19.90 -0.71
N PHE A 100 -11.51 -19.54 0.27
CA PHE A 100 -11.90 -19.50 1.67
C PHE A 100 -12.17 -18.09 2.21
N PHE A 101 -11.52 -17.07 1.65
CA PHE A 101 -11.83 -15.69 2.01
C PHE A 101 -12.86 -15.12 1.03
N HIS A 102 -14.04 -14.84 1.51
CA HIS A 102 -15.15 -14.24 0.75
C HIS A 102 -14.85 -12.79 0.31
N THR A 103 -13.67 -12.25 0.62
CA THR A 103 -13.24 -10.90 0.23
C THR A 103 -12.50 -10.94 -1.10
N LYS A 104 -13.02 -10.20 -2.08
CA LYS A 104 -12.44 -10.08 -3.42
C LYS A 104 -11.11 -9.32 -3.43
N TYR A 105 -10.85 -8.47 -2.42
CA TYR A 105 -9.74 -7.53 -2.33
C TYR A 105 -9.01 -7.65 -1.00
N ILE A 106 -7.74 -7.21 -0.97
CA ILE A 106 -6.85 -7.20 0.21
C ILE A 106 -6.65 -5.77 0.71
N SER A 107 -6.49 -4.79 -0.19
CA SER A 107 -6.30 -3.39 0.17
C SER A 107 -7.59 -2.76 0.70
N LEU A 108 -7.44 -1.90 1.70
CA LEU A 108 -8.60 -1.15 2.22
C LEU A 108 -9.20 -0.23 1.15
N VAL A 109 -8.41 0.27 0.23
CA VAL A 109 -8.88 1.10 -0.89
C VAL A 109 -9.92 0.35 -1.72
N ASN A 110 -9.58 -0.84 -2.21
CA ASN A 110 -10.48 -1.64 -3.05
C ASN A 110 -11.66 -2.19 -2.25
N LEU A 111 -11.45 -2.58 -0.98
CA LEU A 111 -12.51 -3.05 -0.09
C LEU A 111 -13.57 -1.98 0.15
N ILE A 112 -13.15 -0.76 0.46
CA ILE A 112 -14.08 0.35 0.73
C ILE A 112 -14.79 0.79 -0.56
N ALA A 113 -14.05 0.86 -1.68
CA ALA A 113 -14.62 1.21 -2.97
C ALA A 113 -15.56 0.12 -3.55
N GLY A 114 -15.47 -1.13 -3.05
CA GLY A 114 -16.21 -2.28 -3.60
C GLY A 114 -15.77 -2.70 -5.01
N ARG A 115 -14.69 -2.12 -5.53
CA ARG A 115 -14.12 -2.36 -6.86
C ARG A 115 -12.61 -2.17 -6.88
N GLU A 116 -11.97 -2.62 -7.95
CA GLU A 116 -10.55 -2.38 -8.16
C GLU A 116 -10.30 -0.90 -8.50
N VAL A 117 -9.61 -0.21 -7.61
CA VAL A 117 -9.11 1.15 -7.78
C VAL A 117 -7.58 1.12 -7.94
N VAL A 118 -6.92 0.24 -7.20
CA VAL A 118 -5.48 -0.01 -7.24
C VAL A 118 -5.21 -1.46 -7.58
N GLN A 119 -4.16 -1.73 -8.34
CA GLN A 119 -3.72 -3.08 -8.62
C GLN A 119 -3.13 -3.74 -7.36
N GLU A 120 -3.59 -4.96 -7.09
CA GLU A 120 -3.08 -5.80 -5.99
C GLU A 120 -2.24 -6.93 -6.57
N LEU A 121 -0.93 -6.81 -6.41
CA LEU A 121 0.06 -7.77 -6.89
C LEU A 121 0.47 -8.69 -5.74
N PHE A 122 -0.19 -9.85 -5.62
CA PHE A 122 0.09 -10.83 -4.58
C PHE A 122 0.26 -12.25 -5.13
N GLY A 123 0.91 -13.11 -4.37
CA GLY A 123 1.17 -14.51 -4.73
C GLY A 123 1.96 -14.61 -6.02
N VAL A 124 1.41 -15.26 -7.04
CA VAL A 124 2.06 -15.42 -8.36
C VAL A 124 2.20 -14.11 -9.13
N ARG A 125 1.43 -13.09 -8.79
CA ARG A 125 1.51 -11.76 -9.39
C ARG A 125 2.53 -10.85 -8.71
N PHE A 126 3.07 -11.24 -7.56
CA PHE A 126 4.18 -10.56 -6.92
C PHE A 126 5.49 -10.97 -7.60
N SER A 127 5.83 -10.31 -8.69
CA SER A 127 7.06 -10.52 -9.44
C SER A 127 7.66 -9.18 -9.85
N TYR A 128 8.96 -9.18 -10.16
CA TYR A 128 9.64 -8.00 -10.66
C TYR A 128 8.90 -7.39 -11.86
N ASP A 129 8.61 -8.19 -12.88
CA ASP A 129 7.99 -7.71 -14.12
C ASP A 129 6.61 -7.09 -13.89
N GLN A 130 5.76 -7.75 -13.11
CA GLN A 130 4.41 -7.25 -12.82
C GLN A 130 4.45 -5.94 -12.02
N ILE A 131 5.35 -5.82 -11.02
CA ILE A 131 5.47 -4.61 -10.21
C ILE A 131 6.09 -3.50 -11.05
N HIS A 132 7.10 -3.80 -11.86
CA HIS A 132 7.74 -2.86 -12.78
C HIS A 132 6.72 -2.29 -13.76
N ASP A 133 5.99 -3.14 -14.50
CA ASP A 133 5.04 -2.70 -15.50
C ASP A 133 3.93 -1.83 -14.88
N GLU A 134 3.42 -2.24 -13.70
CA GLU A 134 2.38 -1.47 -13.03
C GLU A 134 2.90 -0.12 -12.48
N LEU A 135 4.11 -0.09 -11.93
CA LEU A 135 4.74 1.16 -11.52
C LEU A 135 4.96 2.09 -12.71
N GLY A 136 5.40 1.55 -13.85
CA GLY A 136 5.56 2.30 -15.10
C GLY A 136 4.24 2.93 -15.57
N ARG A 137 3.13 2.21 -15.47
CA ARG A 137 1.79 2.75 -15.77
C ARG A 137 1.40 3.86 -14.80
N VAL A 138 1.63 3.64 -13.52
CA VAL A 138 1.34 4.63 -12.46
C VAL A 138 2.16 5.91 -12.67
N LEU A 139 3.40 5.81 -13.10
CA LEU A 139 4.28 6.97 -13.31
C LEU A 139 4.00 7.70 -14.62
N ASN A 140 3.71 6.98 -15.72
CA ASN A 140 3.77 7.51 -17.08
C ASN A 140 2.39 7.59 -17.79
N ASP A 141 1.37 6.82 -17.37
CA ASP A 141 0.04 6.87 -17.98
C ASP A 141 -0.87 7.85 -17.23
N HIS A 142 -0.98 9.07 -17.74
CA HIS A 142 -1.81 10.12 -17.13
C HIS A 142 -3.29 9.73 -17.01
N ALA A 143 -3.84 8.99 -17.97
CA ALA A 143 -5.24 8.56 -17.94
C ALA A 143 -5.46 7.49 -16.87
N TYR A 144 -4.52 6.54 -16.73
CA TYR A 144 -4.54 5.53 -15.68
C TYR A 144 -4.41 6.17 -14.29
N ARG A 145 -3.44 7.06 -14.13
CA ARG A 145 -3.22 7.82 -12.90
C ARG A 145 -4.47 8.62 -12.50
N LYS A 146 -5.10 9.31 -13.46
CA LYS A 146 -6.33 10.05 -13.21
C LYS A 146 -7.45 9.14 -12.72
N ARG A 147 -7.69 7.99 -13.37
CA ARG A 147 -8.72 7.02 -12.93
C ARG A 147 -8.50 6.53 -11.50
N MET A 148 -7.23 6.29 -11.11
CA MET A 148 -6.88 5.89 -9.75
C MET A 148 -7.21 6.99 -8.75
N LEU A 149 -6.86 8.24 -9.04
CA LEU A 149 -7.15 9.40 -8.19
C LEU A 149 -8.67 9.67 -8.08
N ASP A 150 -9.41 9.55 -9.17
CA ASP A 150 -10.88 9.65 -9.15
C ASP A 150 -11.50 8.55 -8.25
N GLY A 151 -10.92 7.34 -8.28
CA GLY A 151 -11.29 6.24 -7.38
C GLY A 151 -10.97 6.52 -5.91
N TYR A 152 -9.89 7.23 -5.62
CA TYR A 152 -9.60 7.68 -4.25
C TYR A 152 -10.64 8.69 -3.77
N ASP A 153 -11.05 9.63 -4.61
CA ASP A 153 -12.08 10.61 -4.24
C ASP A 153 -13.43 9.94 -3.97
N GLU A 154 -13.78 8.91 -4.72
CA GLU A 154 -14.95 8.09 -4.47
C GLU A 154 -14.84 7.34 -3.12
N MET A 155 -13.72 6.67 -2.88
CA MET A 155 -13.45 5.97 -1.63
C MET A 155 -13.49 6.91 -0.42
N ILE A 156 -12.90 8.11 -0.52
CA ILE A 156 -12.92 9.13 0.54
C ILE A 156 -14.36 9.57 0.86
N ARG A 157 -15.20 9.73 -0.15
CA ARG A 157 -16.62 10.03 0.07
C ARG A 157 -17.36 8.92 0.80
N LEU A 158 -17.04 7.65 0.49
CA LEU A 158 -17.63 6.48 1.16
C LEU A 158 -17.16 6.37 2.62
N LEU A 159 -15.92 6.75 2.95
CA LEU A 159 -15.44 6.81 4.34
C LEU A 159 -16.24 7.78 5.22
N GLY A 160 -16.82 8.81 4.59
CA GLY A 160 -17.60 9.81 5.31
C GLY A 160 -16.74 10.79 6.10
N LYS A 161 -17.40 11.50 7.04
CA LYS A 161 -16.76 12.57 7.82
C LYS A 161 -15.89 12.01 8.96
N PRO A 162 -14.83 12.72 9.35
CA PRO A 162 -14.05 12.43 10.58
C PRO A 162 -14.93 12.29 11.83
N GLY A 163 -14.41 11.62 12.86
CA GLY A 163 -15.10 11.48 14.15
C GLY A 163 -15.80 10.15 14.36
N ALA A 164 -15.40 9.08 13.65
CA ALA A 164 -15.96 7.73 13.84
C ALA A 164 -15.86 7.27 15.29
N SER A 165 -14.71 7.44 15.95
CA SER A 165 -14.49 7.06 17.35
C SER A 165 -15.49 7.74 18.31
N ARG A 166 -15.75 9.03 18.10
CA ARG A 166 -16.72 9.79 18.91
C ARG A 166 -18.13 9.25 18.70
N ARG A 167 -18.55 9.06 17.45
CA ARG A 167 -19.89 8.50 17.14
C ARG A 167 -20.06 7.10 17.72
N THR A 168 -19.03 6.26 17.65
CA THR A 168 -19.05 4.92 18.24
C THR A 168 -19.19 4.99 19.77
N ALA A 169 -18.42 5.87 20.43
CA ALA A 169 -18.52 6.06 21.88
C ALA A 169 -19.91 6.56 22.29
N GLU A 170 -20.50 7.48 21.54
CA GLU A 170 -21.86 7.97 21.78
C GLU A 170 -22.91 6.86 21.62
N LEU A 171 -22.79 6.01 20.60
CA LEU A 171 -23.68 4.87 20.40
C LEU A 171 -23.56 3.83 21.52
N ILE A 172 -22.35 3.49 21.94
CA ILE A 172 -22.11 2.58 23.08
C ILE A 172 -22.72 3.17 24.35
N TYR A 173 -22.47 4.45 24.63
CA TYR A 173 -23.03 5.09 25.82
C TYR A 173 -24.56 5.11 25.81
N GLN A 174 -25.18 5.35 24.66
CA GLN A 174 -26.63 5.27 24.51
C GLN A 174 -27.16 3.87 24.74
N SER A 175 -26.49 2.82 24.24
CA SER A 175 -26.92 1.43 24.40
C SER A 175 -26.81 0.92 25.84
N LEU A 176 -25.99 1.57 26.69
CA LEU A 176 -25.86 1.22 28.13
C LEU A 176 -26.91 1.91 29.02
N LYS A 177 -27.72 2.80 28.48
CA LYS A 177 -28.79 3.49 29.23
C LYS A 177 -30.11 2.75 29.22
N TYR A 178 -30.20 1.61 28.55
CA TYR A 178 -31.31 0.68 28.54
C TYR A 178 -30.88 -0.66 29.16
#